data_6e76b5603a2574575aeeaa965dd13075
#
_entry.id   6e76b5603a2574575aeeaa965dd13075
#
_cell.length_a   1.000
_cell.length_b   1.000
_cell.length_c   1.000
_cell.angle_alpha   90.00
_cell.angle_beta   90.00
_cell.angle_gamma   90.00
#
_symmetry.space_group_name_H-M   'P 1'
#
loop_
_entity.id
_entity.type
_entity.pdbx_description
1 polymer ?
#
loop_
_entity_poly.entity_id
_entity_poly.type
_entity_poly.pdbx_seq_one_letter_code
_entity_poly.pdbx_strand_id
1 'polypeptide(L)'
;MCKETTYLQNPDVALREEDESGSLLFNPDTGEVLIINDTARFIWELCKDGATMDEIIREFGTGYENLPENLKEDVDSYISVMTKGGFIGSK
;
A
#
# COMPACT_ATOMS: atom_id res chain seq x y z
N MET A 1 3.01 4.10 -25.99
CA MET A 1 3.84 4.29 -24.80
C MET A 1 3.02 4.05 -23.55
N CYS A 2 3.45 3.13 -22.74
CA CYS A 2 2.71 2.79 -21.52
C CYS A 2 3.02 3.77 -20.42
N LYS A 3 2.00 4.41 -19.88
CA LYS A 3 2.17 5.21 -18.69
C LYS A 3 1.99 4.30 -17.49
N GLU A 4 2.95 4.35 -16.59
CA GLU A 4 2.80 3.62 -15.36
C GLU A 4 1.75 4.27 -14.49
N THR A 5 0.93 3.44 -13.87
CA THR A 5 -0.05 3.94 -12.92
C THR A 5 0.66 4.41 -11.66
N THR A 6 0.33 5.61 -11.22
CA THR A 6 0.84 6.13 -9.96
C THR A 6 -0.22 5.94 -8.89
N TYR A 7 0.16 5.32 -7.80
CA TYR A 7 -0.73 5.07 -6.67
C TYR A 7 -0.50 6.12 -5.60
N LEU A 8 -1.59 6.66 -5.08
CA LEU A 8 -1.56 7.74 -4.09
C LEU A 8 -2.43 7.39 -2.90
N GLN A 9 -1.95 7.68 -1.72
CA GLN A 9 -2.77 7.56 -0.51
C GLN A 9 -3.99 8.45 -0.63
N ASN A 10 -5.12 7.96 -0.13
CA ASN A 10 -6.28 8.80 0.08
C ASN A 10 -6.01 9.66 1.32
N PRO A 11 -5.96 10.99 1.20
CA PRO A 11 -5.61 11.85 2.34
C PRO A 11 -6.63 11.81 3.47
N ASP A 12 -7.84 11.34 3.20
CA ASP A 12 -8.88 11.23 4.22
C ASP A 12 -8.75 9.96 5.06
N VAL A 13 -7.96 9.00 4.61
CA VAL A 13 -7.77 7.74 5.32
C VAL A 13 -6.84 7.96 6.50
N ALA A 14 -7.23 7.44 7.66
CA ALA A 14 -6.43 7.51 8.87
C ALA A 14 -5.68 6.21 9.08
N LEU A 15 -4.39 6.31 9.40
CA LEU A 15 -3.59 5.17 9.79
C LEU A 15 -3.51 5.15 11.31
N ARG A 16 -3.84 4.03 11.91
CA ARG A 16 -3.68 3.82 13.34
C ARG A 16 -2.75 2.65 13.57
N GLU A 17 -1.73 2.89 14.37
CA GLU A 17 -0.84 1.82 14.76
C GLU A 17 -1.48 1.09 15.92
N GLU A 18 -1.80 -0.17 15.70
CA GLU A 18 -2.19 -1.03 16.78
C GLU A 18 -0.91 -1.62 17.36
N ASP A 19 -1.03 -2.58 18.23
CA ASP A 19 0.15 -3.19 18.84
C ASP A 19 0.83 -4.18 17.86
N GLU A 20 1.27 -5.31 18.36
CA GLU A 20 2.01 -6.29 17.58
C GLU A 20 1.22 -6.91 16.43
N SER A 21 -0.08 -6.75 16.41
CA SER A 21 -0.92 -7.39 15.39
C SER A 21 -0.98 -6.60 14.08
N GLY A 22 -0.35 -5.42 14.03
CA GLY A 22 -0.27 -4.64 12.81
C GLY A 22 -0.87 -3.27 12.92
N SER A 23 -1.26 -2.73 11.79
CA SER A 23 -1.83 -1.39 11.69
C SER A 23 -3.23 -1.45 11.09
N LEU A 24 -3.96 -0.36 11.22
CA LEU A 24 -5.32 -0.29 10.76
C LEU A 24 -5.50 0.97 9.94
N LEU A 25 -6.11 0.82 8.76
CA LEU A 25 -6.51 1.94 7.93
C LEU A 25 -8.02 2.12 8.04
N PHE A 26 -8.45 3.35 8.24
CA PHE A 26 -9.86 3.68 8.31
C PHE A 26 -10.22 4.68 7.22
N ASN A 27 -11.22 4.33 6.41
CA ASN A 27 -11.73 5.21 5.36
C ASN A 27 -13.06 5.81 5.83
N PRO A 28 -13.07 7.08 6.22
CA PRO A 28 -14.31 7.70 6.73
C PRO A 28 -15.38 7.88 5.66
N ASP A 29 -15.01 7.91 4.39
CA ASP A 29 -15.99 8.07 3.31
C ASP A 29 -16.87 6.85 3.14
N THR A 30 -16.32 5.67 3.37
CA THR A 30 -17.05 4.41 3.20
C THR A 30 -17.33 3.72 4.52
N GLY A 31 -16.63 4.12 5.57
CA GLY A 31 -16.70 3.46 6.87
C GLY A 31 -15.88 2.16 6.91
N GLU A 32 -15.16 1.86 5.87
CA GLU A 32 -14.39 0.62 5.82
C GLU A 32 -13.12 0.69 6.65
N VAL A 33 -12.77 -0.44 7.23
CA VAL A 33 -11.57 -0.61 8.03
C VAL A 33 -10.77 -1.76 7.41
N LEU A 34 -9.47 -1.55 7.29
CA LEU A 34 -8.57 -2.57 6.74
C LEU A 34 -7.41 -2.77 7.70
N ILE A 35 -7.25 -4.00 8.17
CA ILE A 35 -6.10 -4.35 9.01
C ILE A 35 -4.96 -4.74 8.09
N ILE A 36 -3.81 -4.11 8.28
CA ILE A 36 -2.65 -4.32 7.42
C ILE A 36 -1.44 -4.74 8.26
N ASN A 37 -0.62 -5.59 7.66
CA ASN A 37 0.63 -5.98 8.27
C ASN A 37 1.73 -4.97 7.89
N ASP A 38 2.95 -5.22 8.36
CA ASP A 38 4.07 -4.32 8.10
C ASP A 38 4.35 -4.16 6.61
N THR A 39 4.19 -5.22 5.84
CA THR A 39 4.41 -5.18 4.39
C THR A 39 3.41 -4.25 3.72
N ALA A 40 2.13 -4.39 4.03
CA ALA A 40 1.10 -3.55 3.44
C ALA A 40 1.25 -2.10 3.91
N ARG A 41 1.64 -1.91 5.17
CA ARG A 41 1.90 -0.57 5.69
C ARG A 41 3.04 0.11 4.95
N PHE A 42 4.11 -0.61 4.67
CA PHE A 42 5.24 -0.08 3.91
C PHE A 42 4.78 0.39 2.53
N ILE A 43 3.97 -0.42 1.86
CA ILE A 43 3.41 -0.05 0.55
C ILE A 43 2.57 1.22 0.67
N TRP A 44 1.71 1.26 1.68
CA TRP A 44 0.82 2.41 1.87
C TRP A 44 1.61 3.69 2.13
N GLU A 45 2.66 3.60 2.93
CA GLU A 45 3.51 4.76 3.22
C GLU A 45 4.25 5.25 1.97
N LEU A 46 4.69 4.34 1.11
CA LEU A 46 5.34 4.72 -0.14
C LEU A 46 4.41 5.49 -1.07
N CYS A 47 3.11 5.27 -0.93
CA CYS A 47 2.12 5.95 -1.76
C CYS A 47 1.78 7.36 -1.27
N LYS A 48 2.43 7.83 -0.20
CA LYS A 48 2.13 9.14 0.38
C LYS A 48 2.29 10.26 -0.63
N ASP A 49 3.38 10.26 -1.38
CA ASP A 49 3.66 11.26 -2.40
C ASP A 49 3.43 10.73 -3.82
N GLY A 50 2.89 9.55 -3.92
CA GLY A 50 2.69 8.86 -5.18
C GLY A 50 3.83 7.92 -5.50
N ALA A 51 3.51 6.71 -5.90
CA ALA A 51 4.50 5.71 -6.26
C ALA A 51 3.96 4.80 -7.35
N THR A 52 4.83 4.41 -8.27
CA THR A 52 4.49 3.40 -9.26
C THR A 52 4.82 2.02 -8.72
N MET A 53 4.33 0.98 -9.40
CA MET A 53 4.63 -0.39 -9.02
C MET A 53 6.15 -0.62 -9.00
N ASP A 54 6.86 -0.12 -10.01
CA ASP A 54 8.32 -0.28 -10.08
C ASP A 54 9.03 0.38 -8.92
N GLU A 55 8.56 1.55 -8.52
CA GLU A 55 9.15 2.26 -7.38
C GLU A 55 8.91 1.50 -6.09
N ILE A 56 7.72 0.97 -5.92
CA ILE A 56 7.39 0.19 -4.72
C ILE A 56 8.28 -1.04 -4.62
N ILE A 57 8.41 -1.77 -5.73
CA ILE A 57 9.23 -2.99 -5.75
C ILE A 57 10.70 -2.66 -5.51
N ARG A 58 11.18 -1.55 -6.08
CA ARG A 58 12.56 -1.10 -5.87
C ARG A 58 12.83 -0.81 -4.40
N GLU A 59 11.88 -0.15 -3.72
CA GLU A 59 12.05 0.16 -2.31
C GLU A 59 12.10 -1.09 -1.44
N PHE A 60 11.34 -2.12 -1.80
CA PHE A 60 11.46 -3.41 -1.11
C PHE A 60 12.85 -4.00 -1.29
N GLY A 61 13.43 -3.84 -2.49
CA GLY A 61 14.77 -4.35 -2.76
C GLY A 61 15.86 -3.68 -1.94
N THR A 62 15.63 -2.44 -1.52
CA THR A 62 16.60 -1.72 -0.69
C THR A 62 16.33 -1.86 0.80
N GLY A 63 15.09 -2.13 1.18
CA GLY A 63 14.68 -2.17 2.59
C GLY A 63 14.65 -3.55 3.22
N TYR A 64 14.64 -4.60 2.41
CA TYR A 64 14.51 -5.97 2.91
C TYR A 64 15.55 -6.86 2.26
N GLU A 65 16.12 -7.77 3.05
CA GLU A 65 17.16 -8.67 2.55
C GLU A 65 16.61 -9.91 1.84
N ASN A 66 15.53 -10.48 2.37
CA ASN A 66 14.96 -11.71 1.83
C ASN A 66 13.61 -11.43 1.21
N LEU A 67 13.59 -11.24 -0.11
CA LEU A 67 12.35 -10.97 -0.83
C LEU A 67 11.75 -12.27 -1.35
N PRO A 68 10.42 -12.43 -1.29
CA PRO A 68 9.78 -13.60 -1.88
C PRO A 68 9.89 -13.56 -3.40
N GLU A 69 9.89 -14.73 -4.02
CA GLU A 69 9.97 -14.83 -5.47
C GLU A 69 8.77 -14.16 -6.16
N ASN A 70 7.64 -14.17 -5.50
CA ASN A 70 6.40 -13.59 -6.03
C ASN A 70 6.10 -12.22 -5.44
N LEU A 71 7.14 -11.45 -5.15
CA LEU A 71 6.99 -10.14 -4.53
C LEU A 71 6.03 -9.25 -5.31
N LYS A 72 6.16 -9.23 -6.63
CA LYS A 72 5.33 -8.38 -7.47
C LYS A 72 3.85 -8.75 -7.33
N GLU A 73 3.55 -10.05 -7.28
CA GLU A 73 2.19 -10.52 -7.11
C GLU A 73 1.63 -10.14 -5.74
N ASP A 74 2.44 -10.25 -4.71
CA ASP A 74 2.03 -9.86 -3.36
C ASP A 74 1.74 -8.38 -3.27
N VAL A 75 2.63 -7.56 -3.83
CA VAL A 75 2.44 -6.11 -3.84
C VAL A 75 1.18 -5.75 -4.61
N ASP A 76 0.98 -6.38 -5.77
CA ASP A 76 -0.21 -6.15 -6.58
C ASP A 76 -1.49 -6.50 -5.81
N SER A 77 -1.47 -7.60 -5.07
CA SER A 77 -2.61 -8.01 -4.25
C SER A 77 -2.94 -6.97 -3.17
N TYR A 78 -1.93 -6.48 -2.46
CA TYR A 78 -2.14 -5.45 -1.45
C TYR A 78 -2.69 -4.17 -2.06
N ILE A 79 -2.13 -3.77 -3.19
CA ILE A 79 -2.59 -2.56 -3.88
C ILE A 79 -4.03 -2.71 -4.34
N SER A 80 -4.40 -3.88 -4.87
CA SER A 80 -5.77 -4.15 -5.30
C SER A 80 -6.75 -4.04 -4.15
N VAL A 81 -6.42 -4.63 -3.01
CA VAL A 81 -7.28 -4.57 -1.82
C VAL A 81 -7.45 -3.13 -1.36
N MET A 82 -6.35 -2.38 -1.28
CA MET A 82 -6.39 -1.01 -0.82
C MET A 82 -7.14 -0.10 -1.81
N THR A 83 -6.99 -0.35 -3.10
CA THR A 83 -7.70 0.42 -4.11
C THR A 83 -9.20 0.17 -4.06
N LYS A 84 -9.61 -1.08 -3.90
CA LYS A 84 -11.02 -1.43 -3.80
C LYS A 84 -11.70 -0.76 -2.60
N GLY A 85 -10.99 -0.66 -1.50
CA GLY A 85 -11.52 -0.05 -0.28
C GLY A 85 -11.45 1.47 -0.28
N GLY A 86 -10.88 2.07 -1.32
CA GLY A 86 -10.72 3.51 -1.39
C GLY A 86 -9.60 4.05 -0.51
N PHE A 87 -8.71 3.18 -0.04
CA PHE A 87 -7.59 3.61 0.81
C PHE A 87 -6.48 4.25 -0.02
N ILE A 88 -6.29 3.79 -1.26
CA ILE A 88 -5.39 4.45 -2.20
C ILE A 88 -6.13 4.66 -3.52
N GLY A 89 -5.68 5.66 -4.26
CA GLY A 89 -6.20 5.94 -5.59
C GLY A 89 -5.11 5.71 -6.63
N SER A 90 -5.49 5.73 -7.88
CA SER A 90 -4.55 5.61 -8.99
C SER A 90 -4.74 6.75 -9.96
N LYS A 91 -3.64 7.14 -10.59
CA LYS A 91 -3.65 8.18 -11.63
C LYS A 91 -3.23 7.62 -12.95
#